data_5990e1b00882907b925139a7d4165df8
#
_entry.id   5990e1b00882907b925139a7d4165df8
#
_cell.length_a   1.000
_cell.length_b   1.000
_cell.length_c   1.000
_cell.angle_alpha   90.00
_cell.angle_beta   90.00
_cell.angle_gamma   90.00
#
_symmetry.space_group_name_H-M   'P 1'
#
loop_
_entity.id
_entity.type
_entity.pdbx_description
1 polymer ?
#
loop_
_entity_poly.entity_id
_entity_poly.type
_entity_poly.pdbx_seq_one_letter_code
_entity_poly.pdbx_strand_id
1 'polypeptide(L)'
;ADFMQKYVLHPAGCYDMHIAGTYYEDRRPNEVKYYMHQGSENVYEYNNSGRMVPRCYGENDVPRLEGAGAWCGSAAELSRLIACIDGMPHVKDILSKKSVEFMTREQPDHNFSIGWNFTAKGRPWIRTGSLSGTSALILKYPDGQCWILITNTSTWKGHGFSNDSMAFFEKLRKKYMADMPKKDLFTHLKK
;
A
#
# COMPACT_ATOMS: atom_id res chain seq x y z
N ALA A 1 6.61 -3.76 14.93
CA ALA A 1 7.09 -2.59 14.12
C ALA A 1 8.59 -2.60 13.94
N ASP A 2 9.39 -2.74 15.01
CA ASP A 2 10.88 -2.55 15.01
C ASP A 2 11.61 -3.48 14.05
N PHE A 3 11.19 -4.74 13.95
CA PHE A 3 11.74 -5.69 12.98
C PHE A 3 11.59 -5.17 11.55
N MET A 4 10.40 -4.72 11.19
CA MET A 4 10.11 -4.19 9.86
C MET A 4 10.90 -2.92 9.58
N GLN A 5 10.98 -2.00 10.54
CA GLN A 5 11.79 -0.80 10.42
C GLN A 5 13.25 -1.15 10.15
N LYS A 6 13.86 -1.97 11.01
CA LYS A 6 15.29 -2.27 10.97
C LYS A 6 15.71 -3.11 9.76
N TYR A 7 14.93 -4.13 9.41
CA TYR A 7 15.36 -5.15 8.43
C TYR A 7 14.70 -5.04 7.06
N VAL A 8 13.64 -4.22 6.93
CA VAL A 8 12.91 -4.08 5.67
C VAL A 8 12.85 -2.62 5.21
N LEU A 9 12.26 -1.74 6.01
CA LEU A 9 11.98 -0.38 5.58
C LEU A 9 13.23 0.49 5.47
N HIS A 10 14.06 0.53 6.50
CA HIS A 10 15.31 1.31 6.46
C HIS A 10 16.29 0.82 5.38
N PRO A 11 16.54 -0.49 5.22
CA PRO A 11 17.33 -0.99 4.09
C PRO A 11 16.75 -0.64 2.71
N ALA A 12 15.41 -0.55 2.58
CA ALA A 12 14.75 -0.10 1.37
C ALA A 12 14.75 1.44 1.22
N GLY A 13 15.25 2.19 2.20
CA GLY A 13 15.25 3.66 2.20
C GLY A 13 13.88 4.29 2.50
N CYS A 14 13.02 3.57 3.20
CA CYS A 14 11.69 4.03 3.65
C CYS A 14 11.80 4.42 5.13
N TYR A 15 11.88 5.70 5.42
CA TYR A 15 12.14 6.21 6.77
C TYR A 15 10.90 6.78 7.46
N ASP A 16 9.89 7.20 6.69
CA ASP A 16 8.66 7.80 7.20
C ASP A 16 7.51 6.79 7.34
N MET A 17 7.62 5.60 6.74
CA MET A 17 6.62 4.55 6.92
C MET A 17 6.54 4.10 8.38
N HIS A 18 5.34 4.06 8.93
CA HIS A 18 5.10 3.78 10.35
C HIS A 18 3.75 3.10 10.58
N ILE A 19 3.53 2.58 11.78
CA ILE A 19 2.22 2.14 12.23
C ILE A 19 1.38 3.38 12.54
N ALA A 20 0.22 3.51 11.90
CA ALA A 20 -0.71 4.60 12.13
C ALA A 20 -1.39 4.49 13.50
N GLY A 21 -1.84 5.62 14.03
CA GLY A 21 -2.66 5.67 15.23
C GLY A 21 -4.14 5.36 14.98
N THR A 22 -4.87 5.17 16.05
CA THR A 22 -6.33 4.90 15.99
C THR A 22 -7.13 6.19 15.87
N TYR A 23 -6.71 7.25 16.54
CA TYR A 23 -7.46 8.50 16.66
C TYR A 23 -6.89 9.62 15.81
N TYR A 24 -7.70 10.65 15.60
CA TYR A 24 -7.28 11.84 14.82
C TYR A 24 -6.03 12.50 15.41
N GLU A 25 -5.93 12.53 16.72
CA GLU A 25 -4.84 13.15 17.50
C GLU A 25 -3.53 12.37 17.41
N ASP A 26 -3.61 11.06 17.11
CA ASP A 26 -2.43 10.17 17.01
C ASP A 26 -1.67 10.36 15.69
N ARG A 27 -2.23 11.11 14.73
CA ARG A 27 -1.59 11.33 13.42
C ARG A 27 -0.28 12.10 13.56
N ARG A 28 0.69 11.68 12.78
CA ARG A 28 1.93 12.45 12.64
C ARG A 28 1.68 13.78 11.91
N PRO A 29 2.52 14.82 12.11
CA PRO A 29 2.35 16.12 11.44
C PRO A 29 2.31 16.05 9.91
N ASN A 30 2.99 15.08 9.30
CA ASN A 30 3.04 14.84 7.85
C ASN A 30 2.02 13.80 7.36
N GLU A 31 1.16 13.29 8.25
CA GLU A 31 0.10 12.34 7.90
C GLU A 31 -1.18 13.08 7.51
N VAL A 32 -1.76 12.70 6.37
CA VAL A 32 -3.00 13.31 5.88
C VAL A 32 -4.20 12.94 6.77
N LYS A 33 -5.24 13.79 6.74
CA LYS A 33 -6.53 13.48 7.36
C LYS A 33 -7.28 12.46 6.52
N TYR A 34 -7.98 11.51 7.18
CA TYR A 34 -8.83 10.52 6.55
C TYR A 34 -10.29 10.95 6.53
N TYR A 35 -11.03 10.52 5.50
CA TYR A 35 -12.42 10.90 5.28
C TYR A 35 -13.27 9.68 4.91
N MET A 36 -14.52 9.69 5.40
CA MET A 36 -15.55 8.77 4.89
C MET A 36 -16.20 9.39 3.65
N HIS A 37 -16.71 8.54 2.73
CA HIS A 37 -17.30 8.99 1.47
C HIS A 37 -18.62 9.77 1.63
N GLN A 38 -19.32 9.63 2.74
CA GLN A 38 -20.59 10.31 3.03
C GLN A 38 -20.50 11.26 4.24
N GLY A 39 -19.34 11.88 4.46
CA GLY A 39 -19.12 12.77 5.61
C GLY A 39 -18.73 12.02 6.88
N SER A 40 -19.09 12.57 8.04
CA SER A 40 -18.74 11.94 9.32
C SER A 40 -19.75 10.84 9.68
N GLU A 41 -19.43 9.62 9.31
CA GLU A 41 -20.15 8.44 9.83
C GLU A 41 -19.58 8.09 11.19
N ASN A 42 -20.42 8.10 12.22
CA ASN A 42 -20.05 7.71 13.58
C ASN A 42 -20.44 6.26 13.86
N VAL A 43 -19.58 5.57 14.59
CA VAL A 43 -19.74 4.19 15.02
C VAL A 43 -19.36 4.05 16.49
N TYR A 44 -19.74 2.94 17.12
CA TYR A 44 -19.21 2.62 18.44
C TYR A 44 -17.70 2.36 18.37
N GLU A 45 -16.99 2.91 19.34
CA GLU A 45 -15.56 2.72 19.49
C GLU A 45 -15.17 1.24 19.64
N TYR A 46 -14.06 0.83 19.06
CA TYR A 46 -13.59 -0.57 19.00
C TYR A 46 -13.46 -1.26 20.36
N ASN A 47 -13.22 -0.49 21.43
CA ASN A 47 -12.96 -1.00 22.78
C ASN A 47 -14.23 -1.19 23.64
N ASN A 48 -15.41 -1.08 23.04
CA ASN A 48 -16.71 -1.19 23.72
C ASN A 48 -16.92 -0.17 24.85
N SER A 49 -16.30 0.99 24.77
CA SER A 49 -16.47 2.07 25.77
C SER A 49 -17.89 2.66 25.80
N GLY A 50 -18.71 2.36 24.79
CA GLY A 50 -20.00 3.00 24.54
C GLY A 50 -19.90 4.38 23.87
N ARG A 51 -18.69 4.87 23.60
CA ARG A 51 -18.44 6.15 22.94
C ARG A 51 -18.69 6.04 21.43
N MET A 52 -19.31 7.06 20.87
CA MET A 52 -19.46 7.23 19.42
C MET A 52 -18.25 8.01 18.89
N VAL A 53 -17.61 7.49 17.86
CA VAL A 53 -16.40 8.08 17.22
C VAL A 53 -16.58 8.12 15.71
N PRO A 54 -15.86 9.02 14.99
CA PRO A 54 -15.82 8.95 13.53
C PRO A 54 -15.30 7.59 13.08
N ARG A 55 -15.97 6.96 12.13
CA ARG A 55 -15.63 5.60 11.66
C ARG A 55 -14.15 5.46 11.28
N CYS A 56 -13.59 6.45 10.58
CA CYS A 56 -12.16 6.43 10.20
C CYS A 56 -11.19 6.71 11.37
N TYR A 57 -11.71 7.00 12.58
CA TYR A 57 -10.93 7.31 13.78
C TYR A 57 -11.55 6.68 15.02
N GLY A 58 -11.31 5.39 15.21
CA GLY A 58 -11.76 4.66 16.41
C GLY A 58 -12.62 3.41 16.16
N GLU A 59 -12.98 3.09 14.90
CA GLU A 59 -13.65 1.83 14.55
C GLU A 59 -12.75 0.61 14.80
N ASN A 60 -11.44 0.77 14.61
CA ASN A 60 -10.45 -0.29 14.75
C ASN A 60 -9.33 0.11 15.70
N ASP A 61 -8.75 -0.85 16.40
CA ASP A 61 -7.46 -0.69 17.08
C ASP A 61 -6.35 -0.79 16.03
N VAL A 62 -6.10 0.34 15.35
CA VAL A 62 -5.20 0.36 14.19
C VAL A 62 -3.79 -0.14 14.54
N PRO A 63 -3.14 0.26 15.65
CA PRO A 63 -1.82 -0.26 16.01
C PRO A 63 -1.77 -1.79 16.12
N ARG A 64 -2.84 -2.44 16.58
CA ARG A 64 -2.89 -3.90 16.71
C ARG A 64 -3.10 -4.64 15.38
N LEU A 65 -3.52 -3.95 14.33
CA LEU A 65 -3.62 -4.55 13.01
C LEU A 65 -2.23 -4.87 12.43
N GLU A 66 -1.18 -4.14 12.81
CA GLU A 66 0.20 -4.35 12.33
C GLU A 66 0.27 -4.64 10.82
N GLY A 67 0.70 -5.86 10.44
CA GLY A 67 0.79 -6.32 9.05
C GLY A 67 -0.56 -6.48 8.33
N ALA A 68 -1.68 -6.46 9.06
CA ALA A 68 -3.02 -6.56 8.48
C ALA A 68 -3.57 -5.22 7.93
N GLY A 69 -2.79 -4.12 7.99
CA GLY A 69 -3.21 -2.87 7.38
C GLY A 69 -2.86 -1.59 8.15
N ALA A 70 -2.10 -1.68 9.24
CA ALA A 70 -1.76 -0.52 10.07
C ALA A 70 -0.66 0.38 9.49
N TRP A 71 0.08 -0.06 8.48
CA TRP A 71 1.19 0.71 7.94
C TRP A 71 0.71 1.92 7.14
N CYS A 72 1.15 3.10 7.56
CA CYS A 72 0.98 4.37 6.88
C CYS A 72 2.28 4.74 6.16
N GLY A 73 2.18 5.29 4.96
CA GLY A 73 3.32 5.72 4.17
C GLY A 73 2.92 6.44 2.89
N SER A 74 3.89 7.05 2.22
CA SER A 74 3.67 7.70 0.94
C SER A 74 3.74 6.69 -0.22
N ALA A 75 3.08 7.02 -1.34
CA ALA A 75 3.20 6.23 -2.57
C ALA A 75 4.66 6.17 -3.07
N ALA A 76 5.46 7.21 -2.81
CA ALA A 76 6.88 7.24 -3.16
C ALA A 76 7.70 6.22 -2.38
N GLU A 77 7.52 6.14 -1.05
CA GLU A 77 8.21 5.14 -0.23
C GLU A 77 7.74 3.72 -0.55
N LEU A 78 6.43 3.55 -0.78
CA LEU A 78 5.90 2.25 -1.17
C LEU A 78 6.46 1.80 -2.54
N SER A 79 6.61 2.70 -3.51
CA SER A 79 7.27 2.40 -4.79
C SER A 79 8.71 1.96 -4.59
N ARG A 80 9.43 2.61 -3.67
CA ARG A 80 10.81 2.26 -3.32
C ARG A 80 10.90 0.89 -2.67
N LEU A 81 10.02 0.60 -1.72
CA LEU A 81 9.93 -0.71 -1.08
C LEU A 81 9.70 -1.81 -2.13
N ILE A 82 8.74 -1.61 -3.03
CA ILE A 82 8.43 -2.58 -4.10
C ILE A 82 9.66 -2.80 -5.00
N ALA A 83 10.37 -1.73 -5.40
CA ALA A 83 11.58 -1.85 -6.20
C ALA A 83 12.72 -2.61 -5.50
N CYS A 84 12.71 -2.68 -4.16
CA CYS A 84 13.69 -3.44 -3.38
C CYS A 84 13.29 -4.90 -3.09
N ILE A 85 12.14 -5.36 -3.59
CA ILE A 85 11.63 -6.73 -3.38
C ILE A 85 11.04 -7.35 -4.65
N ASP A 86 11.27 -6.76 -5.81
CA ASP A 86 10.61 -7.16 -7.06
C ASP A 86 11.44 -8.09 -7.95
N GLY A 87 12.69 -8.35 -7.60
CA GLY A 87 13.61 -9.20 -8.36
C GLY A 87 14.16 -8.56 -9.63
N MET A 88 13.94 -7.25 -9.84
CA MET A 88 14.40 -6.53 -11.02
C MET A 88 15.82 -5.97 -10.83
N PRO A 89 16.62 -5.84 -11.89
CA PRO A 89 18.03 -5.44 -11.76
C PRO A 89 18.26 -3.94 -11.52
N HIS A 90 17.22 -3.12 -11.53
CA HIS A 90 17.35 -1.64 -11.48
C HIS A 90 17.68 -1.12 -10.08
N VAL A 91 17.22 -1.80 -9.05
CA VAL A 91 17.48 -1.49 -7.64
C VAL A 91 17.95 -2.79 -6.98
N LYS A 92 18.89 -2.68 -6.04
CA LYS A 92 19.34 -3.85 -5.29
C LYS A 92 18.22 -4.32 -4.35
N ASP A 93 17.78 -5.57 -4.55
CA ASP A 93 16.82 -6.20 -3.65
C ASP A 93 17.38 -6.39 -2.23
N ILE A 94 16.51 -6.25 -1.23
CA ILE A 94 16.75 -6.65 0.16
C ILE A 94 16.47 -8.14 0.39
N LEU A 95 15.82 -8.79 -0.58
CA LEU A 95 15.51 -10.23 -0.59
C LEU A 95 16.39 -10.95 -1.62
N SER A 96 16.66 -12.22 -1.36
CA SER A 96 17.28 -13.07 -2.38
C SER A 96 16.32 -13.36 -3.53
N LYS A 97 16.85 -13.59 -4.74
CA LYS A 97 16.04 -14.03 -5.88
C LYS A 97 15.13 -15.21 -5.54
N LYS A 98 15.68 -16.21 -4.82
CA LYS A 98 14.92 -17.38 -4.35
C LYS A 98 13.76 -16.98 -3.43
N SER A 99 13.95 -15.98 -2.58
CA SER A 99 12.88 -15.47 -1.70
C SER A 99 11.79 -14.76 -2.48
N VAL A 100 12.16 -13.92 -3.48
CA VAL A 100 11.19 -13.26 -4.36
C VAL A 100 10.39 -14.30 -5.15
N GLU A 101 11.05 -15.29 -5.76
CA GLU A 101 10.39 -16.39 -6.48
C GLU A 101 9.45 -17.18 -5.55
N PHE A 102 9.86 -17.44 -4.31
CA PHE A 102 9.01 -18.13 -3.32
C PHE A 102 7.78 -17.31 -2.94
N MET A 103 7.94 -16.00 -2.72
CA MET A 103 6.83 -15.09 -2.37
C MET A 103 5.81 -14.93 -3.49
N THR A 104 6.27 -14.91 -4.72
CA THR A 104 5.44 -14.57 -5.88
C THR A 104 4.88 -15.78 -6.63
N ARG A 105 5.29 -17.00 -6.26
CA ARG A 105 4.69 -18.22 -6.84
C ARG A 105 3.26 -18.41 -6.35
N GLU A 106 2.39 -18.87 -7.23
CA GLU A 106 1.06 -19.33 -6.84
C GLU A 106 1.16 -20.49 -5.84
N GLN A 107 0.42 -20.41 -4.75
CA GLN A 107 0.36 -21.50 -3.77
C GLN A 107 -0.66 -22.55 -4.22
N PRO A 108 -0.36 -23.86 -4.12
CA PRO A 108 -1.24 -24.93 -4.65
C PRO A 108 -2.66 -24.91 -4.05
N ASP A 109 -2.77 -24.58 -2.78
CA ASP A 109 -4.01 -24.66 -2.01
C ASP A 109 -4.73 -23.31 -1.85
N HIS A 110 -4.10 -22.20 -2.28
CA HIS A 110 -4.62 -20.85 -2.14
C HIS A 110 -4.27 -20.04 -3.37
N ASN A 111 -5.24 -19.34 -3.92
CA ASN A 111 -5.05 -18.41 -5.05
C ASN A 111 -4.23 -17.15 -4.69
N PHE A 112 -3.51 -17.16 -3.56
CA PHE A 112 -2.76 -16.02 -3.04
C PHE A 112 -1.28 -16.34 -2.99
N SER A 113 -0.48 -15.38 -3.43
CA SER A 113 0.95 -15.33 -3.20
C SER A 113 1.25 -14.62 -1.87
N ILE A 114 2.46 -14.76 -1.34
CA ILE A 114 2.82 -14.10 -0.07
C ILE A 114 2.91 -12.59 -0.29
N GLY A 115 2.03 -11.83 0.37
CA GLY A 115 1.97 -10.37 0.28
C GLY A 115 1.21 -9.81 -0.93
N TRP A 116 0.76 -10.65 -1.87
CA TRP A 116 0.04 -10.25 -3.08
C TRP A 116 -1.33 -10.93 -3.16
N ASN A 117 -2.33 -10.22 -3.66
CA ASN A 117 -3.62 -10.84 -3.96
C ASN A 117 -3.54 -11.70 -5.22
N PHE A 118 -2.68 -11.33 -6.15
CA PHE A 118 -2.53 -12.03 -7.41
C PHE A 118 -1.11 -11.85 -7.96
N THR A 119 -0.52 -12.96 -8.44
CA THR A 119 0.73 -12.99 -9.21
C THR A 119 0.62 -14.09 -10.25
N ALA A 120 0.60 -13.75 -11.53
CA ALA A 120 0.63 -14.75 -12.59
C ALA A 120 1.68 -14.37 -13.63
N LYS A 121 2.28 -15.36 -14.27
CA LYS A 121 3.29 -15.14 -15.30
C LYS A 121 2.74 -14.26 -16.43
N GLY A 122 3.46 -13.18 -16.73
CA GLY A 122 3.08 -12.23 -17.78
C GLY A 122 1.94 -11.28 -17.42
N ARG A 123 1.43 -11.33 -16.19
CA ARG A 123 0.40 -10.42 -15.66
C ARG A 123 1.00 -9.52 -14.58
N PRO A 124 0.40 -8.36 -14.29
CA PRO A 124 0.84 -7.56 -13.16
C PRO A 124 0.58 -8.30 -11.85
N TRP A 125 1.49 -8.14 -10.88
CA TRP A 125 1.21 -8.47 -9.50
C TRP A 125 0.27 -7.43 -8.93
N ILE A 126 -0.71 -7.85 -8.17
CA ILE A 126 -1.77 -6.99 -7.65
C ILE A 126 -1.81 -7.08 -6.13
N ARG A 127 -1.81 -5.91 -5.48
CA ARG A 127 -2.15 -5.80 -4.06
C ARG A 127 -3.17 -4.69 -3.87
N THR A 128 -4.25 -5.01 -3.18
CA THR A 128 -5.28 -4.05 -2.77
C THR A 128 -5.38 -3.97 -1.27
N GLY A 129 -5.86 -2.87 -0.76
CA GLY A 129 -6.16 -2.66 0.63
C GLY A 129 -7.28 -1.65 0.81
N SER A 130 -8.07 -1.81 1.88
CA SER A 130 -9.11 -0.87 2.26
C SER A 130 -9.33 -0.93 3.75
N LEU A 131 -9.35 0.22 4.39
CA LEU A 131 -9.85 0.45 5.74
C LEU A 131 -10.79 1.64 5.70
N SER A 132 -11.51 1.88 6.79
CA SER A 132 -12.35 3.07 6.94
C SER A 132 -11.52 4.33 6.72
N GLY A 133 -11.90 5.15 5.73
CA GLY A 133 -11.21 6.37 5.38
C GLY A 133 -10.01 6.23 4.45
N THR A 134 -9.71 5.03 3.92
CA THR A 134 -8.57 4.86 3.00
C THR A 134 -8.76 3.69 2.03
N SER A 135 -8.10 3.77 0.88
CA SER A 135 -8.00 2.69 -0.09
C SER A 135 -6.63 2.70 -0.75
N ALA A 136 -6.10 1.53 -1.06
CA ALA A 136 -4.80 1.37 -1.70
C ALA A 136 -4.83 0.33 -2.82
N LEU A 137 -4.02 0.57 -3.85
CA LEU A 137 -3.81 -0.35 -4.97
C LEU A 137 -2.35 -0.29 -5.40
N ILE A 138 -1.74 -1.45 -5.61
CA ILE A 138 -0.43 -1.61 -6.24
C ILE A 138 -0.60 -2.51 -7.47
N LEU A 139 -0.08 -2.06 -8.61
CA LEU A 139 0.08 -2.84 -9.82
C LEU A 139 1.57 -2.87 -10.19
N LYS A 140 2.22 -4.03 -10.07
CA LYS A 140 3.60 -4.23 -10.49
C LYS A 140 3.63 -5.03 -11.78
N TYR A 141 3.99 -4.37 -12.87
CA TYR A 141 4.00 -4.96 -14.20
C TYR A 141 5.28 -5.76 -14.50
N PRO A 142 5.20 -6.76 -15.38
CA PRO A 142 6.37 -7.55 -15.77
C PRO A 142 7.49 -6.76 -16.46
N ASP A 143 7.17 -5.60 -17.06
CA ASP A 143 8.12 -4.67 -17.68
C ASP A 143 8.86 -3.76 -16.69
N GLY A 144 8.67 -3.99 -15.40
CA GLY A 144 9.33 -3.24 -14.32
C GLY A 144 8.53 -2.06 -13.78
N GLN A 145 7.47 -1.64 -14.44
CA GLN A 145 6.66 -0.52 -13.93
C GLN A 145 5.90 -0.89 -12.67
N CYS A 146 5.78 0.06 -11.77
CA CYS A 146 4.95 -0.03 -10.59
C CYS A 146 4.02 1.18 -10.51
N TRP A 147 2.72 0.92 -10.47
CA TRP A 147 1.68 1.93 -10.37
C TRP A 147 0.99 1.81 -9.02
N ILE A 148 0.96 2.90 -8.27
CA ILE A 148 0.45 2.92 -6.90
C ILE A 148 -0.60 4.01 -6.76
N LEU A 149 -1.75 3.64 -6.19
CA LEU A 149 -2.77 4.57 -5.73
C LEU A 149 -2.96 4.40 -4.24
N ILE A 150 -2.86 5.49 -3.50
CA ILE A 150 -3.26 5.57 -2.09
C ILE A 150 -4.22 6.74 -1.97
N THR A 151 -5.39 6.51 -1.41
CA THR A 151 -6.38 7.54 -1.15
C THR A 151 -6.64 7.67 0.34
N ASN A 152 -6.87 8.89 0.79
CA ASN A 152 -7.25 9.21 2.17
C ASN A 152 -8.77 9.34 2.35
N THR A 153 -9.52 8.60 1.54
CA THR A 153 -10.97 8.53 1.64
C THR A 153 -11.47 7.13 1.32
N SER A 154 -12.52 6.73 1.99
CA SER A 154 -13.31 5.55 1.61
C SER A 154 -14.13 5.85 0.37
N THR A 155 -14.50 4.79 -0.34
CA THR A 155 -15.38 4.87 -1.49
C THR A 155 -16.68 4.08 -1.24
N TRP A 156 -17.79 4.61 -1.75
CA TRP A 156 -19.07 3.92 -1.74
C TRP A 156 -19.11 2.68 -2.65
N LYS A 157 -18.12 2.54 -3.55
CA LYS A 157 -18.03 1.41 -4.50
C LYS A 157 -17.47 0.12 -3.89
N GLY A 158 -16.97 0.16 -2.65
CA GLY A 158 -16.37 -1.01 -2.01
C GLY A 158 -15.30 -1.65 -2.89
N HIS A 159 -15.37 -2.96 -3.10
CA HIS A 159 -14.42 -3.70 -3.96
C HIS A 159 -14.41 -3.26 -5.42
N GLY A 160 -15.51 -2.67 -5.92
CA GLY A 160 -15.59 -2.13 -7.29
C GLY A 160 -14.60 -0.99 -7.54
N PHE A 161 -14.19 -0.25 -6.51
CA PHE A 161 -13.24 0.84 -6.64
C PHE A 161 -11.85 0.37 -7.12
N SER A 162 -11.36 -0.74 -6.60
CA SER A 162 -10.07 -1.30 -7.02
C SER A 162 -10.11 -1.70 -8.50
N ASN A 163 -11.22 -2.30 -8.97
CA ASN A 163 -11.39 -2.69 -10.37
C ASN A 163 -11.44 -1.46 -11.29
N ASP A 164 -12.18 -0.41 -10.90
CA ASP A 164 -12.24 0.84 -11.66
C ASP A 164 -10.85 1.52 -11.72
N SER A 165 -10.13 1.51 -10.61
CA SER A 165 -8.77 2.06 -10.52
C SER A 165 -7.77 1.30 -11.38
N MET A 166 -7.85 -0.04 -11.41
CA MET A 166 -7.04 -0.86 -12.32
C MET A 166 -7.33 -0.54 -13.77
N ALA A 167 -8.61 -0.47 -14.14
CA ALA A 167 -9.02 -0.13 -15.51
C ALA A 167 -8.57 1.29 -15.91
N PHE A 168 -8.58 2.23 -14.97
CA PHE A 168 -8.08 3.59 -15.17
C PHE A 168 -6.56 3.60 -15.39
N PHE A 169 -5.79 2.90 -14.57
CA PHE A 169 -4.34 2.78 -14.75
C PHE A 169 -3.97 2.13 -16.08
N GLU A 170 -4.68 1.10 -16.53
CA GLU A 170 -4.48 0.50 -17.84
C GLU A 170 -4.70 1.50 -18.99
N LYS A 171 -5.72 2.35 -18.89
CA LYS A 171 -5.98 3.41 -19.87
C LYS A 171 -4.85 4.45 -19.87
N LEU A 172 -4.41 4.91 -18.69
CA LEU A 172 -3.31 5.86 -18.55
C LEU A 172 -2.02 5.28 -19.12
N ARG A 173 -1.70 4.03 -18.76
CA ARG A 173 -0.52 3.33 -19.22
C ARG A 173 -0.49 3.23 -20.75
N LYS A 174 -1.58 2.80 -21.38
CA LYS A 174 -1.68 2.71 -22.84
C LYS A 174 -1.52 4.06 -23.53
N LYS A 175 -2.05 5.13 -22.92
CA LYS A 175 -2.05 6.46 -23.54
C LYS A 175 -0.74 7.22 -23.37
N TYR A 176 -0.10 7.13 -22.21
CA TYR A 176 0.97 8.04 -21.81
C TYR A 176 2.34 7.39 -21.61
N MET A 177 2.47 6.08 -21.86
CA MET A 177 3.75 5.39 -21.66
C MET A 177 4.92 5.98 -22.42
N ALA A 178 4.70 6.41 -23.66
CA ALA A 178 5.74 7.00 -24.50
C ALA A 178 6.23 8.37 -23.96
N ASP A 179 5.34 9.08 -23.25
CA ASP A 179 5.56 10.43 -22.75
C ASP A 179 6.05 10.45 -21.29
N MET A 180 6.12 9.30 -20.63
CA MET A 180 6.57 9.24 -19.24
C MET A 180 8.04 9.62 -19.11
N PRO A 181 8.37 10.58 -18.21
CA PRO A 181 9.75 10.98 -17.97
C PRO A 181 10.59 9.79 -17.50
N LYS A 182 11.71 9.53 -18.17
CA LYS A 182 12.72 8.55 -17.73
C LYS A 182 13.66 9.16 -16.68
N LYS A 183 13.08 9.80 -15.67
CA LYS A 183 13.82 10.48 -14.61
C LYS A 183 13.63 9.70 -13.30
N ASP A 184 14.74 9.26 -12.71
CA ASP A 184 14.74 8.70 -11.36
C ASP A 184 14.56 9.83 -10.33
N LEU A 185 13.38 9.93 -9.77
CA LEU A 185 13.06 10.91 -8.72
C LEU A 185 13.61 10.50 -7.34
N PHE A 186 14.08 9.27 -7.18
CA PHE A 186 14.62 8.80 -5.90
C PHE A 186 16.09 9.15 -5.70
N THR A 187 16.81 9.56 -6.73
CA THR A 187 18.22 9.96 -6.61
C THR A 187 18.44 11.16 -5.71
N HIS A 188 17.41 12.01 -5.53
CA HIS A 188 17.46 13.18 -4.65
C HIS A 188 17.09 12.89 -3.19
N LEU A 189 16.64 11.67 -2.89
CA LEU A 189 16.23 11.25 -1.54
C LEU A 189 17.32 10.45 -0.81
N LYS A 190 18.52 10.36 -1.41
CA LYS A 190 19.72 9.86 -0.72
C LYS A 190 20.28 10.98 0.15
N LYS A 191 19.77 11.09 1.36
CA LYS A 191 20.44 11.78 2.45
C LYS A 191 20.46 10.88 3.66
#